data_f4e065aef105bc35d601dda57c177d16
#
_entry.id   f4e065aef105bc35d601dda57c177d16
#
_cell.length_a   1.000
_cell.length_b   1.000
_cell.length_c   1.000
_cell.angle_alpha   90.00
_cell.angle_beta   90.00
_cell.angle_gamma   90.00
#
_symmetry.space_group_name_H-M   'P 1'
#
loop_
_entity.id
_entity.type
_entity.pdbx_description
1 polymer ?
#
loop_
_entity_poly.entity_id
_entity_poly.type
_entity_poly.pdbx_seq_one_letter_code
_entity_poly.pdbx_strand_id
1 'polypeptide(L)'
;MKSNFKKEISVISEDMLEIKIDLENSAIKGSELYWHLAEHLLTNHNDIEVVASEEMVSVRSKLIPIDANRIENSISSFDLKSIIQTDAVLEIPVCYEPISTSDIEEVSKQLKLTLDEIIAIHSSAVYEVKAIGFTPGFSYLGDLDERISVPRLIKPRIDTPVGAVG
;
A
#
# COMPACT_ATOMS: atom_id res chain seq x y z
N MET A 1 16.09 -3.83 25.19
CA MET A 1 14.72 -3.54 25.69
C MET A 1 13.76 -3.99 24.60
N LYS A 2 12.84 -4.94 24.87
CA LYS A 2 11.82 -5.33 23.90
C LYS A 2 10.93 -4.11 23.66
N SER A 3 10.73 -3.74 22.41
CA SER A 3 9.82 -2.67 22.04
C SER A 3 8.40 -3.13 22.41
N ASN A 4 7.80 -2.49 23.42
CA ASN A 4 6.48 -2.84 23.90
C ASN A 4 5.47 -2.03 23.05
N PHE A 5 5.00 -2.62 21.96
CA PHE A 5 3.91 -2.07 21.15
C PHE A 5 2.67 -2.92 21.32
N LYS A 6 1.51 -2.30 21.23
CA LYS A 6 0.24 -3.00 21.26
C LYS A 6 -0.01 -3.58 19.87
N LYS A 7 -0.32 -4.87 19.82
CA LYS A 7 -0.63 -5.59 18.60
C LYS A 7 -1.99 -6.26 18.71
N GLU A 8 -2.68 -6.32 17.59
CA GLU A 8 -3.91 -7.05 17.41
C GLU A 8 -3.71 -8.08 16.31
N ILE A 9 -4.04 -9.34 16.59
CA ILE A 9 -3.95 -10.44 15.64
C ILE A 9 -5.34 -11.03 15.50
N SER A 10 -5.89 -10.97 14.30
CA SER A 10 -7.22 -11.46 13.97
C SER A 10 -7.11 -12.67 13.04
N VAL A 11 -7.61 -13.83 13.46
CA VAL A 11 -7.71 -15.02 12.60
C VAL A 11 -8.92 -14.84 11.69
N ILE A 12 -8.68 -14.76 10.39
CA ILE A 12 -9.69 -14.50 9.35
C ILE A 12 -10.24 -15.81 8.79
N SER A 13 -9.37 -16.82 8.62
CA SER A 13 -9.72 -18.15 8.15
C SER A 13 -8.75 -19.19 8.72
N GLU A 14 -8.94 -20.47 8.35
CA GLU A 14 -8.05 -21.55 8.79
C GLU A 14 -6.60 -21.37 8.31
N ASP A 15 -6.38 -20.61 7.23
CA ASP A 15 -5.07 -20.39 6.61
C ASP A 15 -4.61 -18.93 6.67
N MET A 16 -5.42 -18.01 7.22
CA MET A 16 -5.14 -16.56 7.11
C MET A 16 -5.36 -15.82 8.42
N LEU A 17 -4.46 -14.90 8.72
CA LEU A 17 -4.60 -13.91 9.80
C LEU A 17 -4.17 -12.52 9.36
N GLU A 18 -4.63 -11.52 10.09
CA GLU A 18 -4.26 -10.12 9.96
C GLU A 18 -3.60 -9.62 11.23
N ILE A 19 -2.60 -8.75 11.05
CA ILE A 19 -1.80 -8.18 12.12
C ILE A 19 -1.90 -6.66 12.02
N LYS A 20 -2.36 -6.03 13.09
CA LYS A 20 -2.31 -4.57 13.28
C LYS A 20 -1.39 -4.24 14.45
N ILE A 21 -0.61 -3.18 14.30
CA ILE A 21 0.26 -2.66 15.35
C ILE A 21 -0.19 -1.24 15.65
N ASP A 22 -0.50 -1.00 16.92
CA ASP A 22 -0.81 0.32 17.40
C ASP A 22 0.49 1.03 17.81
N LEU A 23 0.81 2.09 17.09
CA LEU A 23 2.00 2.92 17.27
C LEU A 23 1.64 4.22 17.99
N GLU A 24 0.96 4.14 19.14
CA GLU A 24 0.63 5.33 19.93
C GLU A 24 1.84 6.30 19.99
N ASN A 25 1.69 7.49 19.37
CA ASN A 25 2.70 8.56 19.34
C ASN A 25 4.04 8.25 18.64
N SER A 26 4.08 7.33 17.68
CA SER A 26 5.27 7.06 16.88
C SER A 26 5.30 7.93 15.62
N ALA A 27 6.49 8.39 15.24
CA ALA A 27 6.73 9.05 13.96
C ALA A 27 6.92 8.06 12.80
N ILE A 28 6.84 6.75 13.05
CA ILE A 28 7.00 5.71 12.03
C ILE A 28 5.73 5.68 11.18
N LYS A 29 5.87 5.75 9.86
CA LYS A 29 4.78 5.60 8.92
C LYS A 29 4.26 4.16 8.89
N GLY A 30 2.95 3.98 8.76
CA GLY A 30 2.34 2.66 8.71
C GLY A 30 2.89 1.80 7.57
N SER A 31 3.03 2.38 6.38
CA SER A 31 3.60 1.70 5.22
C SER A 31 5.01 1.12 5.48
N GLU A 32 5.89 1.90 6.09
CA GLU A 32 7.25 1.46 6.45
C GLU A 32 7.25 0.39 7.55
N LEU A 33 6.43 0.60 8.59
CA LEU A 33 6.28 -0.39 9.66
C LEU A 33 5.89 -1.76 9.11
N TYR A 34 4.79 -1.78 8.35
CA TYR A 34 4.21 -3.05 7.90
C TYR A 34 5.04 -3.72 6.81
N TRP A 35 5.77 -2.93 6.00
CA TRP A 35 6.75 -3.52 5.09
C TRP A 35 7.88 -4.23 5.86
N HIS A 36 8.53 -3.55 6.81
CA HIS A 36 9.61 -4.16 7.59
C HIS A 36 9.13 -5.36 8.42
N LEU A 37 7.89 -5.30 8.93
CA LEU A 37 7.27 -6.45 9.59
C LEU A 37 7.07 -7.61 8.63
N ALA A 38 6.59 -7.35 7.42
CA ALA A 38 6.42 -8.38 6.39
C ALA A 38 7.75 -9.04 6.03
N GLU A 39 8.80 -8.25 5.81
CA GLU A 39 10.15 -8.75 5.54
C GLU A 39 10.68 -9.61 6.70
N HIS A 40 10.47 -9.17 7.94
CA HIS A 40 10.84 -9.93 9.13
C HIS A 40 10.11 -11.29 9.19
N LEU A 41 8.82 -11.31 8.90
CA LEU A 41 8.03 -12.54 8.88
C LEU A 41 8.49 -13.49 7.77
N LEU A 42 8.70 -12.99 6.55
CA LEU A 42 9.18 -13.79 5.41
C LEU A 42 10.59 -14.35 5.62
N THR A 43 11.45 -13.62 6.34
CA THR A 43 12.79 -14.09 6.68
C THR A 43 12.75 -15.25 7.68
N ASN A 44 11.80 -15.25 8.60
CA ASN A 44 11.69 -16.25 9.67
C ASN A 44 10.78 -17.44 9.32
N HIS A 45 9.98 -17.33 8.24
CA HIS A 45 9.02 -18.35 7.84
C HIS A 45 9.01 -18.52 6.32
N ASN A 46 9.24 -19.74 5.85
CA ASN A 46 9.26 -20.08 4.40
C ASN A 46 7.93 -20.69 3.90
N ASP A 47 7.00 -20.92 4.81
CA ASP A 47 5.71 -21.58 4.58
C ASP A 47 4.53 -20.59 4.63
N ILE A 48 4.81 -19.28 4.57
CA ILE A 48 3.79 -18.22 4.55
C ILE A 48 3.94 -17.34 3.32
N GLU A 49 2.84 -16.66 3.01
CA GLU A 49 2.77 -15.51 2.11
C GLU A 49 2.35 -14.30 2.95
N VAL A 50 2.94 -13.14 2.66
CA VAL A 50 2.70 -11.92 3.44
C VAL A 50 2.41 -10.78 2.49
N VAL A 51 1.36 -10.03 2.79
CA VAL A 51 1.00 -8.80 2.08
C VAL A 51 0.93 -7.67 3.10
N ALA A 52 1.70 -6.62 2.87
CA ALA A 52 1.71 -5.42 3.69
C ALA A 52 0.91 -4.29 3.02
N SER A 53 0.19 -3.53 3.83
CA SER A 53 -0.43 -2.26 3.48
C SER A 53 -0.02 -1.20 4.52
N GLU A 54 -0.53 0.02 4.40
CA GLU A 54 -0.26 1.07 5.41
C GLU A 54 -0.96 0.85 6.75
N GLU A 55 -1.96 -0.06 6.80
CA GLU A 55 -2.80 -0.27 7.97
C GLU A 55 -2.57 -1.62 8.65
N MET A 56 -2.04 -2.61 7.94
CA MET A 56 -1.90 -3.98 8.44
C MET A 56 -0.98 -4.85 7.59
N VAL A 57 -0.66 -6.01 8.15
CA VAL A 57 -0.07 -7.15 7.43
C VAL A 57 -1.06 -8.29 7.41
N SER A 58 -1.34 -8.83 6.22
CA SER A 58 -2.08 -10.09 6.05
C SER A 58 -1.08 -11.23 5.83
N VAL A 59 -1.26 -12.31 6.58
CA VAL A 59 -0.41 -13.51 6.52
C VAL A 59 -1.26 -14.69 6.11
N ARG A 60 -0.87 -15.38 5.04
CA ARG A 60 -1.47 -16.65 4.62
C ARG A 60 -0.47 -17.78 4.82
N SER A 61 -0.87 -18.85 5.46
CA SER A 61 -0.06 -20.05 5.66
C SER A 61 -0.34 -21.10 4.59
N LYS A 62 0.71 -21.78 4.14
CA LYS A 62 0.60 -23.01 3.33
C LYS A 62 0.21 -24.22 4.18
N LEU A 63 0.29 -24.11 5.50
CA LEU A 63 -0.09 -25.12 6.46
C LEU A 63 -1.44 -24.76 7.10
N ILE A 64 -2.35 -25.72 7.24
CA ILE A 64 -3.69 -25.55 7.77
C ILE A 64 -3.85 -26.44 8.99
N PRO A 65 -4.30 -25.93 10.15
CA PRO A 65 -4.56 -24.50 10.42
C PRO A 65 -3.26 -23.67 10.57
N ILE A 66 -3.39 -22.36 10.34
CA ILE A 66 -2.30 -21.42 10.62
C ILE A 66 -1.97 -21.41 12.11
N ASP A 67 -0.70 -21.52 12.45
CA ASP A 67 -0.24 -21.40 13.83
C ASP A 67 -0.07 -19.92 14.22
N ALA A 68 -1.14 -19.33 14.74
CA ALA A 68 -1.15 -17.95 15.19
C ALA A 68 -0.13 -17.67 16.31
N ASN A 69 0.13 -18.62 17.22
CA ASN A 69 1.11 -18.44 18.29
C ASN A 69 2.54 -18.37 17.74
N ARG A 70 2.84 -19.16 16.71
CA ARG A 70 4.13 -19.11 16.02
C ARG A 70 4.37 -17.73 15.40
N ILE A 71 3.38 -17.21 14.71
CA ILE A 71 3.45 -15.87 14.10
C ILE A 71 3.55 -14.79 15.19
N GLU A 72 2.77 -14.88 16.26
CA GLU A 72 2.82 -13.94 17.37
C GLU A 72 4.20 -13.90 18.05
N ASN A 73 4.83 -15.06 18.24
CA ASN A 73 6.17 -15.15 18.79
C ASN A 73 7.20 -14.49 17.87
N SER A 74 7.07 -14.65 16.56
CA SER A 74 7.93 -13.97 15.58
C SER A 74 7.77 -12.45 15.66
N ILE A 75 6.53 -11.93 15.70
CA ILE A 75 6.27 -10.50 15.89
C ILE A 75 6.88 -9.97 17.18
N SER A 76 6.85 -10.76 18.26
CA SER A 76 7.41 -10.37 19.55
C SER A 76 8.94 -10.21 19.54
N SER A 77 9.63 -10.76 18.53
CA SER A 77 11.06 -10.59 18.29
C SER A 77 11.38 -9.43 17.33
N PHE A 78 10.37 -8.83 16.69
CA PHE A 78 10.52 -7.71 15.77
C PHE A 78 10.98 -6.46 16.54
N ASP A 79 12.04 -5.81 16.05
CA ASP A 79 12.57 -4.59 16.66
C ASP A 79 12.19 -3.36 15.82
N LEU A 80 11.32 -2.51 16.36
CA LEU A 80 10.91 -1.25 15.72
C LEU A 80 12.10 -0.33 15.40
N LYS A 81 13.23 -0.46 16.12
CA LYS A 81 14.43 0.33 15.85
C LYS A 81 15.16 -0.09 14.59
N SER A 82 14.86 -1.28 14.06
CA SER A 82 15.42 -1.74 12.78
C SER A 82 14.75 -1.09 11.57
N ILE A 83 13.63 -0.39 11.78
CA ILE A 83 12.91 0.28 10.70
C ILE A 83 13.75 1.45 10.19
N ILE A 84 14.11 1.37 8.92
CA ILE A 84 14.80 2.45 8.21
C ILE A 84 13.73 3.27 7.51
N GLN A 85 13.52 4.49 8.00
CA GLN A 85 12.66 5.45 7.32
C GLN A 85 13.47 6.11 6.19
N THR A 86 12.82 6.26 5.04
CA THR A 86 13.42 6.94 3.90
C THR A 86 12.52 8.08 3.42
N ASP A 87 13.10 9.25 3.22
CA ASP A 87 12.45 10.38 2.58
C ASP A 87 12.84 10.49 1.09
N ALA A 88 13.34 9.39 0.51
CA ALA A 88 13.72 9.36 -0.89
C ALA A 88 12.48 9.57 -1.78
N VAL A 89 12.55 10.57 -2.66
CA VAL A 89 11.52 10.85 -3.66
C VAL A 89 12.02 10.37 -5.01
N LEU A 90 11.21 9.53 -5.65
CA LEU A 90 11.44 9.08 -7.02
C LEU A 90 10.61 9.95 -7.98
N GLU A 91 11.27 10.63 -8.91
CA GLU A 91 10.57 11.35 -9.97
C GLU A 91 10.18 10.39 -11.08
N ILE A 92 8.87 10.30 -11.37
CA ILE A 92 8.33 9.47 -12.43
C ILE A 92 7.79 10.40 -13.53
N PRO A 93 8.35 10.36 -14.75
CA PRO A 93 7.83 11.14 -15.84
C PRO A 93 6.48 10.60 -16.30
N VAL A 94 5.45 11.46 -16.35
CA VAL A 94 4.10 11.13 -16.76
C VAL A 94 3.75 11.89 -18.03
N CYS A 95 3.23 11.15 -19.03
CA CYS A 95 2.71 11.75 -20.27
C CYS A 95 1.20 11.95 -20.10
N TYR A 96 0.73 13.17 -20.30
CA TYR A 96 -0.69 13.53 -20.21
C TYR A 96 -1.34 13.74 -21.58
N GLU A 97 -0.64 13.39 -22.66
CA GLU A 97 -1.22 13.51 -24.00
C GLU A 97 -2.48 12.64 -24.12
N PRO A 98 -3.59 13.19 -24.63
CA PRO A 98 -4.81 12.44 -24.83
C PRO A 98 -4.57 11.31 -25.83
N ILE A 99 -4.66 10.08 -25.37
CA ILE A 99 -4.72 8.89 -26.20
C ILE A 99 -6.15 8.34 -26.17
N SER A 100 -6.53 7.54 -27.15
CA SER A 100 -7.90 7.00 -27.29
C SER A 100 -8.41 6.24 -26.06
N THR A 101 -7.51 5.83 -25.17
CA THR A 101 -7.83 5.11 -23.92
C THR A 101 -7.76 6.00 -22.67
N SER A 102 -7.45 7.29 -22.83
CA SER A 102 -7.34 8.23 -21.71
C SER A 102 -8.72 8.71 -21.27
N ASP A 103 -8.92 8.82 -19.96
CA ASP A 103 -10.14 9.37 -19.35
C ASP A 103 -10.01 10.87 -19.02
N ILE A 104 -8.85 11.47 -19.27
CA ILE A 104 -8.52 12.81 -18.78
C ILE A 104 -9.51 13.89 -19.27
N GLU A 105 -10.03 13.76 -20.48
CA GLU A 105 -11.05 14.70 -21.00
C GLU A 105 -12.39 14.55 -20.27
N GLU A 106 -12.77 13.33 -19.92
CA GLU A 106 -14.01 13.07 -19.16
C GLU A 106 -13.87 13.56 -17.71
N VAL A 107 -12.71 13.31 -17.10
CA VAL A 107 -12.35 13.83 -15.78
C VAL A 107 -12.40 15.36 -15.77
N SER A 108 -11.84 16.02 -16.81
CA SER A 108 -11.88 17.48 -16.97
C SER A 108 -13.33 18.01 -17.00
N LYS A 109 -14.22 17.38 -17.76
CA LYS A 109 -15.64 17.76 -17.85
C LYS A 109 -16.36 17.57 -16.50
N GLN A 110 -16.11 16.44 -15.84
CA GLN A 110 -16.75 16.09 -14.57
C GLN A 110 -16.33 17.05 -13.45
N LEU A 111 -15.07 17.39 -13.38
CA LEU A 111 -14.49 18.29 -12.35
C LEU A 111 -14.66 19.76 -12.70
N LYS A 112 -14.98 20.10 -13.96
CA LYS A 112 -15.01 21.47 -14.50
C LYS A 112 -13.64 22.18 -14.35
N LEU A 113 -12.57 21.42 -14.52
CA LEU A 113 -11.20 21.89 -14.54
C LEU A 113 -10.64 21.74 -15.95
N THR A 114 -9.74 22.62 -16.35
CA THR A 114 -8.96 22.47 -17.57
C THR A 114 -7.94 21.36 -17.45
N LEU A 115 -7.45 20.83 -18.56
CA LEU A 115 -6.39 19.82 -18.54
C LEU A 115 -5.14 20.34 -17.84
N ASP A 116 -4.76 21.58 -18.08
CA ASP A 116 -3.59 22.20 -17.45
C ASP A 116 -3.72 22.30 -15.94
N GLU A 117 -4.93 22.60 -15.44
CA GLU A 117 -5.20 22.62 -13.99
C GLU A 117 -5.11 21.22 -13.38
N ILE A 118 -5.65 20.20 -14.04
CA ILE A 118 -5.56 18.80 -13.57
C ILE A 118 -4.09 18.37 -13.55
N ILE A 119 -3.34 18.63 -14.61
CA ILE A 119 -1.92 18.29 -14.72
C ILE A 119 -1.12 19.00 -13.63
N ALA A 120 -1.35 20.30 -13.43
CA ALA A 120 -0.66 21.07 -12.39
C ALA A 120 -0.94 20.53 -10.98
N ILE A 121 -2.18 20.18 -10.66
CA ILE A 121 -2.55 19.61 -9.36
C ILE A 121 -1.91 18.23 -9.20
N HIS A 122 -2.07 17.34 -10.19
CA HIS A 122 -1.56 15.97 -10.09
C HIS A 122 -0.04 15.93 -10.02
N SER A 123 0.67 16.71 -10.83
CA SER A 123 2.14 16.68 -10.88
C SER A 123 2.83 17.45 -9.73
N SER A 124 2.12 18.32 -9.02
CA SER A 124 2.69 19.07 -7.88
C SER A 124 2.71 18.27 -6.57
N ALA A 125 1.96 17.19 -6.47
CA ALA A 125 1.88 16.38 -5.27
C ALA A 125 3.02 15.36 -5.19
N VAL A 126 3.45 15.08 -3.96
CA VAL A 126 4.29 13.93 -3.66
C VAL A 126 3.39 12.81 -3.13
N TYR A 127 3.33 11.72 -3.85
CA TYR A 127 2.49 10.57 -3.50
C TYR A 127 3.28 9.57 -2.67
N GLU A 128 2.66 9.03 -1.66
CA GLU A 128 3.23 7.96 -0.85
C GLU A 128 2.75 6.59 -1.34
N VAL A 129 3.66 5.61 -1.42
CA VAL A 129 3.29 4.22 -1.70
C VAL A 129 2.61 3.64 -0.46
N LYS A 130 1.33 3.30 -0.57
CA LYS A 130 0.51 2.74 0.51
C LYS A 130 0.53 1.22 0.53
N ALA A 131 0.63 0.60 -0.63
CA ALA A 131 0.76 -0.84 -0.79
C ALA A 131 1.39 -1.18 -2.14
N ILE A 132 1.97 -2.37 -2.23
CA ILE A 132 2.42 -2.98 -3.50
C ILE A 132 1.67 -4.29 -3.64
N GLY A 133 0.99 -4.49 -4.78
CA GLY A 133 0.19 -5.68 -4.99
C GLY A 133 -0.55 -5.68 -6.31
N PHE A 134 -1.57 -6.51 -6.45
CA PHE A 134 -2.32 -6.78 -7.67
C PHE A 134 -1.45 -7.48 -8.74
N THR A 135 -0.36 -6.87 -9.15
CA THR A 135 0.69 -7.48 -10.00
C THR A 135 2.06 -7.11 -9.43
N PRO A 136 3.13 -7.88 -9.74
CA PRO A 136 4.47 -7.54 -9.27
C PRO A 136 4.88 -6.12 -9.67
N GLY A 137 5.24 -5.30 -8.66
CA GLY A 137 5.67 -3.92 -8.86
C GLY A 137 4.54 -2.88 -9.03
N PHE A 138 3.26 -3.29 -8.99
CA PHE A 138 2.15 -2.34 -9.01
C PHE A 138 2.03 -1.63 -7.66
N SER A 139 2.10 -0.31 -7.68
CA SER A 139 2.05 0.54 -6.49
C SER A 139 0.68 1.20 -6.35
N TYR A 140 0.07 1.03 -5.19
CA TYR A 140 -1.06 1.85 -4.77
C TYR A 140 -0.51 3.12 -4.12
N LEU A 141 -0.86 4.25 -4.69
CA LEU A 141 -0.42 5.56 -4.22
C LEU A 141 -1.55 6.23 -3.45
N GLY A 142 -1.20 6.95 -2.39
CA GLY A 142 -2.13 7.69 -1.56
C GLY A 142 -1.98 9.20 -1.70
N ASP A 143 -2.86 9.89 -0.96
CA ASP A 143 -2.84 11.34 -0.79
C ASP A 143 -3.17 12.12 -2.08
N LEU A 144 -4.12 11.57 -2.87
CA LEU A 144 -4.67 12.27 -4.03
C LEU A 144 -5.38 13.56 -3.58
N ASP A 145 -5.08 14.67 -4.23
CA ASP A 145 -5.75 15.94 -3.97
C ASP A 145 -7.27 15.81 -4.27
N GLU A 146 -8.10 16.18 -3.30
CA GLU A 146 -9.56 16.05 -3.41
C GLU A 146 -10.14 16.78 -4.61
N ARG A 147 -9.49 17.84 -5.09
CA ARG A 147 -9.92 18.60 -6.27
C ARG A 147 -9.91 17.79 -7.56
N ILE A 148 -9.09 16.73 -7.63
CA ILE A 148 -8.99 15.86 -8.80
C ILE A 148 -9.49 14.43 -8.50
N SER A 149 -10.14 14.24 -7.36
CA SER A 149 -10.75 12.95 -6.99
C SER A 149 -12.05 12.72 -7.78
N VAL A 150 -12.14 11.58 -8.45
CA VAL A 150 -13.33 11.15 -9.16
C VAL A 150 -13.75 9.74 -8.74
N PRO A 151 -15.05 9.41 -8.79
CA PRO A 151 -15.49 8.07 -8.48
C PRO A 151 -14.97 7.05 -9.49
N ARG A 152 -14.81 5.80 -9.05
CA ARG A 152 -14.46 4.69 -9.94
C ARG A 152 -15.45 4.56 -11.10
N LEU A 153 -14.93 4.16 -12.25
CA LEU A 153 -15.76 3.81 -13.40
C LEU A 153 -16.79 2.72 -13.03
N ILE A 154 -18.04 2.91 -13.44
CA ILE A 154 -19.12 1.92 -13.21
C ILE A 154 -18.77 0.57 -13.85
N LYS A 155 -18.12 0.60 -15.02
CA LYS A 155 -17.62 -0.59 -15.70
C LYS A 155 -16.10 -0.52 -15.74
N PRO A 156 -15.41 -1.53 -15.18
CA PRO A 156 -13.94 -1.59 -15.27
C PRO A 156 -13.49 -1.58 -16.73
N ARG A 157 -12.39 -0.89 -17.00
CA ARG A 157 -11.73 -0.93 -18.30
C ARG A 157 -11.01 -2.27 -18.47
N ILE A 158 -11.23 -2.94 -19.60
CA ILE A 158 -10.61 -4.24 -19.90
C ILE A 158 -9.18 -4.03 -20.40
N ASP A 159 -8.99 -3.02 -21.27
CA ASP A 159 -7.71 -2.75 -21.92
C ASP A 159 -7.08 -1.49 -21.29
N THR A 160 -6.34 -1.69 -20.20
CA THR A 160 -5.53 -0.63 -19.59
C THR A 160 -4.12 -0.68 -20.19
N PRO A 161 -3.63 0.42 -20.78
CA PRO A 161 -2.27 0.44 -21.35
C PRO A 161 -1.20 0.18 -20.29
N VAL A 162 -0.10 -0.44 -20.73
CA VAL A 162 1.08 -0.60 -19.85
C VAL A 162 1.60 0.76 -19.44
N GLY A 163 1.86 0.95 -18.14
CA GLY A 163 2.33 2.23 -17.59
C GLY A 163 1.21 3.26 -17.36
N ALA A 164 -0.06 2.88 -17.51
CA ALA A 164 -1.15 3.78 -17.16
C ALA A 164 -1.11 4.14 -15.67
N VAL A 165 -1.43 5.40 -15.39
CA VAL A 165 -1.66 5.93 -14.04
C VAL A 165 -3.16 6.18 -13.90
N GLY A 166 -3.76 5.76 -12.78
CA GLY A 166 -5.19 5.90 -12.54
C GLY A 166 -5.54 5.90 -11.07
#